data_7d63c4c34ea56f1e07bae4177f3bc41f
#
_entry.id   7d63c4c34ea56f1e07bae4177f3bc41f
#
_cell.length_a   1.000
_cell.length_b   1.000
_cell.length_c   1.000
_cell.angle_alpha   90.00
_cell.angle_beta   90.00
_cell.angle_gamma   90.00
#
_symmetry.space_group_name_H-M   'P 1'
#
loop_
_entity.id
_entity.type
_entity.pdbx_description
1 polymer ?
#
loop_
_entity_poly.entity_id
_entity_poly.type
_entity_poly.pdbx_seq_one_letter_code
_entity_poly.pdbx_strand_id
1 'polypeptide(L)'
;MRMLFNLAVTITSIYLALVLLVYLGQSRLIYFPEIGRENATTPDQLGLAYEPVEILTTDHQTLHGWFVPAAKAKGTVLFFHGNAGNISHRLDYLSMFNRLGYNTLIFDYRGYGQSSGKPSESGTYQDAVATWRYLTEIKEIAPS
;
A
#
# COMPACT_ATOMS: atom_id res chain seq x y z
N MET A 1 -52.39 -1.72 -10.35
CA MET A 1 -51.51 -0.53 -10.34
C MET A 1 -50.77 -0.36 -8.99
N ARG A 2 -51.47 -0.30 -7.84
CA ARG A 2 -50.83 -0.16 -6.50
C ARG A 2 -49.84 -1.30 -6.15
N MET A 3 -50.18 -2.54 -6.49
CA MET A 3 -49.29 -3.71 -6.21
C MET A 3 -47.96 -3.62 -6.96
N LEU A 4 -48.00 -3.28 -8.24
CA LEU A 4 -46.76 -3.10 -9.06
C LEU A 4 -45.91 -1.92 -8.57
N PHE A 5 -46.58 -0.84 -8.15
CA PHE A 5 -45.89 0.31 -7.55
C PHE A 5 -45.20 -0.07 -6.24
N ASN A 6 -45.92 -0.75 -5.33
CA ASN A 6 -45.32 -1.21 -4.06
C ASN A 6 -44.14 -2.19 -4.30
N LEU A 7 -44.27 -3.10 -5.26
CA LEU A 7 -43.19 -4.02 -5.64
C LEU A 7 -41.97 -3.24 -6.14
N ALA A 8 -42.17 -2.28 -7.03
CA ALA A 8 -41.07 -1.45 -7.55
C ALA A 8 -40.38 -0.65 -6.42
N VAL A 9 -41.14 -0.05 -5.54
CA VAL A 9 -40.60 0.68 -4.35
C VAL A 9 -39.78 -0.26 -3.47
N THR A 10 -40.31 -1.45 -3.17
CA THR A 10 -39.59 -2.44 -2.36
C THR A 10 -38.29 -2.85 -2.98
N ILE A 11 -38.27 -3.20 -4.27
CA ILE A 11 -37.05 -3.59 -4.99
C ILE A 11 -36.04 -2.45 -4.99
N THR A 12 -36.49 -1.23 -5.29
CA THR A 12 -35.59 -0.05 -5.28
C THR A 12 -35.01 0.20 -3.90
N SER A 13 -35.81 0.07 -2.84
CA SER A 13 -35.33 0.26 -1.47
C SER A 13 -34.29 -0.78 -1.07
N ILE A 14 -34.53 -2.05 -1.42
CA ILE A 14 -33.54 -3.12 -1.17
C ILE A 14 -32.25 -2.85 -1.93
N TYR A 15 -32.34 -2.47 -3.21
CA TYR A 15 -31.17 -2.14 -4.03
C TYR A 15 -30.35 -0.99 -3.40
N LEU A 16 -31.01 0.11 -3.05
CA LEU A 16 -30.36 1.26 -2.42
C LEU A 16 -29.72 0.90 -1.07
N ALA A 17 -30.39 0.07 -0.27
CA ALA A 17 -29.84 -0.42 0.99
C ALA A 17 -28.58 -1.27 0.77
N LEU A 18 -28.57 -2.15 -0.22
CA LEU A 18 -27.40 -2.95 -0.58
C LEU A 18 -26.23 -2.08 -1.09
N VAL A 19 -26.52 -1.10 -1.95
CA VAL A 19 -25.50 -0.16 -2.44
C VAL A 19 -24.89 0.62 -1.28
N LEU A 20 -25.71 1.12 -0.37
CA LEU A 20 -25.24 1.83 0.82
C LEU A 20 -24.38 0.92 1.71
N LEU A 21 -24.80 -0.32 1.93
CA LEU A 21 -24.05 -1.28 2.74
C LEU A 21 -22.68 -1.59 2.13
N VAL A 22 -22.62 -1.83 0.81
CA VAL A 22 -21.36 -2.05 0.10
C VAL A 22 -20.49 -0.80 0.17
N TYR A 23 -21.06 0.39 -0.06
CA TYR A 23 -20.34 1.66 0.02
C TYR A 23 -19.71 1.88 1.41
N LEU A 24 -20.46 1.66 2.47
CA LEU A 24 -19.96 1.80 3.84
C LEU A 24 -18.96 0.71 4.24
N GLY A 25 -19.07 -0.48 3.65
CA GLY A 25 -18.19 -1.62 3.92
C GLY A 25 -17.02 -1.78 2.96
N GLN A 26 -16.90 -0.95 1.90
CA GLN A 26 -15.98 -1.18 0.78
C GLN A 26 -14.51 -1.36 1.21
N SER A 27 -14.04 -0.59 2.19
CA SER A 27 -12.66 -0.72 2.66
C SER A 27 -12.35 -2.11 3.22
N ARG A 28 -13.32 -2.76 3.89
CA ARG A 28 -13.15 -4.14 4.39
C ARG A 28 -13.21 -5.19 3.28
N LEU A 29 -13.85 -4.87 2.16
CA LEU A 29 -13.95 -5.76 1.00
C LEU A 29 -12.74 -5.63 0.06
N ILE A 30 -12.05 -4.51 0.08
CA ILE A 30 -10.92 -4.21 -0.80
C ILE A 30 -9.59 -4.46 -0.12
N TYR A 31 -9.41 -4.05 1.13
CA TYR A 31 -8.13 -4.09 1.83
C TYR A 31 -8.06 -5.28 2.79
N PHE A 32 -6.94 -6.01 2.74
CA PHE A 32 -6.69 -7.21 3.55
C PHE A 32 -5.39 -7.10 4.35
N PRO A 33 -5.29 -6.14 5.29
CA PRO A 33 -4.06 -5.85 6.02
C PRO A 33 -3.62 -6.96 6.97
N GLU A 34 -4.55 -7.81 7.42
CA GLU A 34 -4.25 -8.88 8.38
C GLU A 34 -3.61 -10.12 7.74
N ILE A 35 -3.66 -10.26 6.41
CA ILE A 35 -3.07 -11.41 5.73
C ILE A 35 -1.54 -11.32 5.81
N GLY A 36 -0.92 -12.28 6.53
CA GLY A 36 0.53 -12.40 6.63
C GLY A 36 1.22 -11.27 7.39
N ARG A 37 0.50 -10.58 8.29
CA ARG A 37 1.05 -9.45 9.07
C ARG A 37 2.24 -9.83 9.96
N GLU A 38 2.35 -11.10 10.33
CA GLU A 38 3.35 -11.60 11.29
C GLU A 38 4.72 -11.89 10.67
N ASN A 39 4.89 -11.72 9.37
CA ASN A 39 6.14 -12.10 8.72
C ASN A 39 7.24 -11.08 8.92
N ALA A 40 8.37 -11.62 9.40
CA ALA A 40 9.57 -10.89 9.73
C ALA A 40 10.74 -11.18 8.75
N THR A 41 10.47 -11.64 7.53
CA THR A 41 11.54 -11.81 6.54
C THR A 41 11.99 -10.45 6.01
N THR A 42 13.29 -10.25 5.95
CA THR A 42 13.93 -8.99 5.59
C THR A 42 14.87 -9.18 4.39
N PRO A 43 15.24 -8.14 3.64
CA PRO A 43 16.07 -8.25 2.43
C PRO A 43 17.44 -8.89 2.65
N ASP A 44 18.02 -8.79 3.84
CA ASP A 44 19.31 -9.42 4.19
C ASP A 44 19.27 -10.95 4.09
N GLN A 45 18.13 -11.60 4.25
CA GLN A 45 17.98 -13.04 4.03
C GLN A 45 18.25 -13.47 2.58
N LEU A 46 18.13 -12.52 1.63
CA LEU A 46 18.56 -12.71 0.23
C LEU A 46 19.94 -12.10 -0.07
N GLY A 47 20.67 -11.69 0.97
CA GLY A 47 21.97 -11.03 0.80
C GLY A 47 21.88 -9.60 0.27
N LEU A 48 20.72 -8.98 0.34
CA LEU A 48 20.51 -7.60 -0.11
C LEU A 48 20.77 -6.63 1.06
N ALA A 49 21.65 -5.65 0.85
CA ALA A 49 21.74 -4.51 1.75
C ALA A 49 20.44 -3.72 1.69
N TYR A 50 19.96 -3.25 2.83
CA TYR A 50 18.79 -2.40 2.91
C TYR A 50 18.85 -1.44 4.10
N GLU A 51 18.10 -0.39 4.03
CA GLU A 51 17.89 0.60 5.08
C GLU A 51 16.39 0.59 5.46
N PRO A 52 16.03 0.23 6.71
CA PRO A 52 14.67 0.40 7.18
C PRO A 52 14.35 1.90 7.23
N VAL A 53 13.16 2.27 6.76
CA VAL A 53 12.72 3.66 6.72
C VAL A 53 11.36 3.82 7.39
N GLU A 54 11.18 4.94 8.07
CA GLU A 54 9.90 5.41 8.59
C GLU A 54 9.54 6.71 7.88
N ILE A 55 8.36 6.75 7.28
CA ILE A 55 7.88 7.87 6.47
C ILE A 55 6.62 8.42 7.11
N LEU A 56 6.68 9.68 7.56
CA LEU A 56 5.54 10.35 8.17
C LEU A 56 4.66 10.96 7.09
N THR A 57 3.37 10.64 7.12
CA THR A 57 2.36 11.26 6.25
C THR A 57 1.87 12.59 6.81
N THR A 58 1.22 13.40 5.96
CA THR A 58 0.68 14.71 6.38
C THR A 58 -0.44 14.60 7.42
N ASP A 59 -1.11 13.47 7.51
CA ASP A 59 -2.13 13.15 8.51
C ASP A 59 -1.60 12.30 9.67
N HIS A 60 -0.28 12.37 9.91
CA HIS A 60 0.40 11.80 11.07
C HIS A 60 0.35 10.27 11.16
N GLN A 61 0.28 9.57 10.03
CA GLN A 61 0.53 8.13 10.01
C GLN A 61 2.01 7.88 9.75
N THR A 62 2.56 6.85 10.38
CA THR A 62 3.92 6.37 10.14
C THR A 62 3.88 5.16 9.24
N LEU A 63 4.50 5.26 8.07
CA LEU A 63 4.65 4.16 7.12
C LEU A 63 6.03 3.52 7.33
N HIS A 64 6.04 2.20 7.44
CA HIS A 64 7.27 1.41 7.50
C HIS A 64 7.65 0.95 6.08
N GLY A 65 8.95 1.00 5.77
CA GLY A 65 9.44 0.57 4.47
C GLY A 65 10.91 0.19 4.47
N TRP A 66 11.40 -0.20 3.30
CA TRP A 66 12.82 -0.49 3.07
C TRP A 66 13.32 0.23 1.83
N PHE A 67 14.46 0.89 1.98
CA PHE A 67 15.24 1.35 0.85
C PHE A 67 16.36 0.35 0.56
N VAL A 68 16.33 -0.27 -0.62
CA VAL A 68 17.29 -1.29 -1.05
C VAL A 68 18.19 -0.66 -2.12
N PRO A 69 19.45 -0.32 -1.81
CA PRO A 69 20.37 0.26 -2.78
C PRO A 69 20.91 -0.80 -3.75
N ALA A 70 21.20 -0.38 -4.98
CA ALA A 70 21.96 -1.16 -5.95
C ALA A 70 23.38 -0.58 -6.09
N ALA A 71 24.37 -1.44 -6.28
CA ALA A 71 25.79 -1.06 -6.29
C ALA A 71 26.17 -0.01 -7.35
N LYS A 72 25.48 0.00 -8.51
CA LYS A 72 25.63 0.99 -9.59
C LYS A 72 24.24 1.32 -10.12
N ALA A 73 23.49 2.08 -9.32
CA ALA A 73 22.09 2.35 -9.60
C ALA A 73 21.93 3.13 -10.91
N LYS A 74 21.08 2.63 -11.80
CA LYS A 74 20.63 3.28 -13.03
C LYS A 74 19.46 4.24 -12.79
N GLY A 75 18.81 4.10 -11.62
CA GLY A 75 17.65 4.84 -11.19
C GLY A 75 17.04 4.24 -9.93
N THR A 76 15.90 4.75 -9.51
CA THR A 76 15.20 4.29 -8.31
C THR A 76 13.75 3.94 -8.64
N VAL A 77 13.32 2.76 -8.19
CA VAL A 77 11.93 2.28 -8.29
C VAL A 77 11.22 2.58 -6.98
N LEU A 78 10.10 3.29 -7.05
CA LEU A 78 9.12 3.35 -5.96
C LEU A 78 8.11 2.23 -6.19
N PHE A 79 8.12 1.22 -5.32
CA PHE A 79 7.35 0.00 -5.51
C PHE A 79 6.13 -0.03 -4.60
N PHE A 80 4.96 -0.07 -5.21
CA PHE A 80 3.66 -0.18 -4.57
C PHE A 80 3.20 -1.64 -4.60
N HIS A 81 3.12 -2.30 -3.45
CA HIS A 81 2.67 -3.69 -3.38
C HIS A 81 1.14 -3.82 -3.52
N GLY A 82 0.66 -5.04 -3.80
CA GLY A 82 -0.77 -5.33 -3.90
C GLY A 82 -1.49 -5.29 -2.54
N ASN A 83 -2.82 -5.43 -2.55
CA ASN A 83 -3.70 -5.21 -1.40
C ASN A 83 -3.74 -6.33 -0.34
N ALA A 84 -2.89 -7.33 -0.44
CA ALA A 84 -2.78 -8.43 0.52
C ALA A 84 -1.32 -8.69 0.90
N GLY A 85 -1.08 -9.08 2.13
CA GLY A 85 0.26 -9.28 2.67
C GLY A 85 0.95 -7.96 2.99
N ASN A 86 2.28 -8.00 3.14
CA ASN A 86 3.13 -6.87 3.45
C ASN A 86 4.42 -6.91 2.62
N ILE A 87 5.33 -5.98 2.86
CA ILE A 87 6.59 -5.88 2.12
C ILE A 87 7.47 -7.11 2.23
N SER A 88 7.39 -7.90 3.31
CA SER A 88 8.18 -9.13 3.48
C SER A 88 7.83 -10.23 2.47
N HIS A 89 6.64 -10.19 1.87
CA HIS A 89 6.22 -11.10 0.82
C HIS A 89 6.70 -10.68 -0.59
N ARG A 90 7.53 -9.64 -0.69
CA ARG A 90 7.94 -9.03 -1.96
C ARG A 90 9.45 -9.08 -2.19
N LEU A 91 10.17 -9.90 -1.43
CA LEU A 91 11.63 -10.01 -1.49
C LEU A 91 12.15 -10.39 -2.88
N ASP A 92 11.43 -11.25 -3.60
CA ASP A 92 11.80 -11.66 -4.96
C ASP A 92 11.81 -10.45 -5.93
N TYR A 93 10.85 -9.53 -5.79
CA TYR A 93 10.82 -8.29 -6.58
C TYR A 93 12.00 -7.39 -6.24
N LEU A 94 12.35 -7.26 -4.96
CA LEU A 94 13.52 -6.49 -4.53
C LEU A 94 14.81 -7.08 -5.11
N SER A 95 14.95 -8.39 -5.04
CA SER A 95 16.08 -9.10 -5.66
C SER A 95 16.13 -8.88 -7.17
N MET A 96 15.00 -8.92 -7.85
CA MET A 96 14.91 -8.67 -9.29
C MET A 96 15.35 -7.24 -9.64
N PHE A 97 14.80 -6.21 -8.98
CA PHE A 97 15.18 -4.82 -9.26
C PHE A 97 16.65 -4.55 -8.95
N ASN A 98 17.16 -5.10 -7.84
CA ASN A 98 18.56 -4.96 -7.46
C ASN A 98 19.50 -5.55 -8.54
N ARG A 99 19.21 -6.78 -9.04
CA ARG A 99 19.97 -7.41 -10.15
C ARG A 99 19.89 -6.61 -11.44
N LEU A 100 18.78 -5.91 -11.69
CA LEU A 100 18.64 -5.03 -12.85
C LEU A 100 19.39 -3.70 -12.68
N GLY A 101 19.92 -3.44 -11.49
CA GLY A 101 20.68 -2.22 -11.18
C GLY A 101 19.79 -1.04 -10.81
N TYR A 102 18.69 -1.26 -10.11
CA TYR A 102 17.84 -0.20 -9.60
C TYR A 102 17.83 -0.21 -8.06
N ASN A 103 17.94 0.97 -7.48
CA ASN A 103 17.51 1.15 -6.09
C ASN A 103 16.01 0.90 -6.00
N THR A 104 15.53 0.46 -4.85
CA THR A 104 14.08 0.26 -4.65
C THR A 104 13.66 0.81 -3.30
N LEU A 105 12.66 1.67 -3.28
CA LEU A 105 11.87 1.96 -2.09
C LEU A 105 10.59 1.16 -2.15
N ILE A 106 10.39 0.28 -1.18
CA ILE A 106 9.12 -0.42 -0.94
C ILE A 106 8.63 -0.05 0.46
N PHE A 107 7.33 0.06 0.64
CA PHE A 107 6.72 0.42 1.92
C PHE A 107 5.40 -0.30 2.11
N ASP A 108 5.03 -0.51 3.36
CA ASP A 108 3.69 -0.96 3.75
C ASP A 108 2.73 0.24 3.77
N TYR A 109 1.60 0.14 3.07
CA TYR A 109 0.53 1.13 3.20
C TYR A 109 0.02 1.20 4.63
N ARG A 110 -0.63 2.30 5.00
CA ARG A 110 -1.28 2.44 6.31
C ARG A 110 -2.11 1.22 6.69
N GLY A 111 -1.91 0.73 7.91
CA GLY A 111 -2.58 -0.46 8.44
C GLY A 111 -1.99 -1.79 7.98
N TYR A 112 -1.09 -1.83 7.00
CA TYR A 112 -0.36 -3.02 6.58
C TYR A 112 0.96 -3.17 7.32
N GLY A 113 1.41 -4.42 7.50
CA GLY A 113 2.70 -4.73 8.12
C GLY A 113 2.92 -3.98 9.43
N GLN A 114 3.96 -3.18 9.47
CA GLN A 114 4.32 -2.35 10.64
C GLN A 114 3.81 -0.90 10.54
N SER A 115 3.16 -0.53 9.44
CA SER A 115 2.60 0.82 9.26
C SER A 115 1.39 1.07 10.14
N SER A 116 1.27 2.30 10.66
CA SER A 116 0.16 2.74 11.48
C SER A 116 -1.12 2.99 10.67
N GLY A 117 -2.22 3.25 11.36
CA GLY A 117 -3.48 3.67 10.74
C GLY A 117 -4.37 2.54 10.24
N LYS A 118 -5.29 2.90 9.35
CA LYS A 118 -6.25 1.97 8.71
C LYS A 118 -6.33 2.27 7.22
N PRO A 119 -6.41 1.25 6.35
CA PRO A 119 -6.44 1.47 4.91
C PRO A 119 -7.76 2.11 4.47
N SER A 120 -7.64 3.05 3.55
CA SER A 120 -8.74 3.69 2.83
C SER A 120 -8.21 4.24 1.51
N GLU A 121 -9.07 4.49 0.55
CA GLU A 121 -8.65 5.03 -0.75
C GLU A 121 -7.92 6.37 -0.59
N SER A 122 -8.52 7.33 0.11
CA SER A 122 -7.88 8.64 0.36
C SER A 122 -6.58 8.52 1.15
N GLY A 123 -6.51 7.55 2.08
CA GLY A 123 -5.32 7.27 2.85
C GLY A 123 -4.18 6.73 2.00
N THR A 124 -4.44 5.80 1.10
CA THR A 124 -3.41 5.26 0.22
C THR A 124 -2.84 6.30 -0.75
N TYR A 125 -3.64 7.29 -1.17
CA TYR A 125 -3.12 8.44 -1.93
C TYR A 125 -2.15 9.30 -1.09
N GLN A 126 -2.46 9.53 0.18
CA GLN A 126 -1.55 10.26 1.08
C GLN A 126 -0.25 9.49 1.33
N ASP A 127 -0.34 8.16 1.47
CA ASP A 127 0.83 7.29 1.59
C ASP A 127 1.72 7.38 0.35
N ALA A 128 1.13 7.33 -0.84
CA ALA A 128 1.85 7.46 -2.11
C ALA A 128 2.56 8.82 -2.22
N VAL A 129 1.89 9.91 -1.85
CA VAL A 129 2.48 11.26 -1.86
C VAL A 129 3.62 11.37 -0.84
N ALA A 130 3.45 10.82 0.36
CA ALA A 130 4.48 10.87 1.40
C ALA A 130 5.74 10.09 0.97
N THR A 131 5.58 8.90 0.39
CA THR A 131 6.71 8.09 -0.08
C THR A 131 7.40 8.70 -1.30
N TRP A 132 6.66 9.35 -2.20
CA TRP A 132 7.23 10.14 -3.29
C TRP A 132 8.08 11.29 -2.76
N ARG A 133 7.55 12.08 -1.82
CA ARG A 133 8.29 13.18 -1.18
C ARG A 133 9.52 12.68 -0.45
N TYR A 134 9.43 11.56 0.24
CA TYR A 134 10.59 10.95 0.89
C TYR A 134 11.73 10.70 -0.12
N LEU A 135 11.43 10.15 -1.30
CA LEU A 135 12.45 9.95 -2.33
C LEU A 135 12.99 11.28 -2.88
N THR A 136 12.12 12.22 -3.18
CA THR A 136 12.52 13.45 -3.90
C THR A 136 13.09 14.53 -2.98
N GLU A 137 12.58 14.66 -1.74
CA GLU A 137 12.94 15.75 -0.83
C GLU A 137 13.93 15.29 0.26
N ILE A 138 13.85 14.03 0.73
CA ILE A 138 14.72 13.53 1.80
C ILE A 138 15.90 12.74 1.24
N LYS A 139 15.67 11.87 0.26
CA LYS A 139 16.73 11.12 -0.43
C LYS A 139 17.32 11.90 -1.61
N GLU A 140 16.77 13.07 -1.95
CA GLU A 140 17.22 13.97 -3.03
C GLU A 140 17.36 13.27 -4.39
N ILE A 141 16.49 12.27 -4.65
CA ILE A 141 16.47 11.53 -5.91
C ILE A 141 15.60 12.28 -6.90
N ALA A 142 16.22 12.80 -7.97
CA ALA A 142 15.51 13.54 -9.01
C ALA A 142 14.52 12.61 -9.76
N PRO A 143 13.28 13.07 -10.02
CA PRO A 143 12.37 12.37 -10.92
C PRO A 143 12.96 12.27 -12.33
N SER A 144 12.82 11.11 -12.97
CA SER A 144 13.28 10.86 -14.35
C SER A 144 12.15 11.03 -15.35
#